data_3f21119b8aefcdcad4c481c361dda2f6
#
_entry.id   3f21119b8aefcdcad4c481c361dda2f6
#
_cell.length_a   1.000
_cell.length_b   1.000
_cell.length_c   1.000
_cell.angle_alpha   90.00
_cell.angle_beta   90.00
_cell.angle_gamma   90.00
#
_symmetry.space_group_name_H-M   'P 1'
#
loop_
_entity.id
_entity.type
_entity.pdbx_description
1 polymer ?
#
loop_
_entity_poly.entity_id
_entity_poly.type
_entity_poly.pdbx_seq_one_letter_code
_entity_poly.pdbx_strand_id
1 'polypeptide(L)'
;MALVLLICGVLPCFAASDKCNCGDTPIIYVAALGSGYVFLDKGTPSEKTLFRPQTEDILNDFAPLVPAVAQLLSDNDYDKFGDVLISCVNTSFGMLALDGEGKSHERVTSEEFHPENADHGIDYSYYFGYDFRLDPVENAEKLYTYIQEVKEITGHDTIRVRASSMGGVVMLSYMRLYGTADIETLIFQNCPLLGTAVAGELYNGKFEINGEALVRYAEDALPSMDSDFLAGFLYTLLNMLADAGLVDDLLGIADNLVLNLKDRVYDECLIPIFGTLPGIWSFVPDEYYEGAKEFMRLDENTQGVLIDKLDFYHYEVQGKAEELLKGAKASGTNVYILAGYNIQRTPLVTAYKNNSDGTVDTMYASAGGTCAYLGETLPEDYKQANYKDKKYISPDRVIDASTCILPENTWFVKDMLHCTCHEGHDDLYRLMHESEEQFTVFDYEEYPQFIQSDVINECFVPVGKSGTPLQNALWEASNMTSMFTIMQLIVTFFQEFYVWMVG
;
A
#
# COMPACT_ATOMS: atom_id res chain seq x y z
N MET A 1 -7.41 7.39 67.89
CA MET A 1 -7.57 6.02 67.39
C MET A 1 -7.80 6.13 65.89
N ALA A 2 -6.73 6.05 65.13
CA ALA A 2 -6.73 6.23 63.67
C ALA A 2 -6.88 4.86 62.98
N LEU A 3 -7.95 4.70 62.21
CA LEU A 3 -8.22 3.50 61.44
C LEU A 3 -7.48 3.61 60.08
N VAL A 4 -6.39 2.88 59.94
CA VAL A 4 -5.68 2.72 58.66
C VAL A 4 -6.40 1.66 57.86
N LEU A 5 -7.12 2.08 56.81
CA LEU A 5 -7.68 1.19 55.78
C LEU A 5 -6.54 0.79 54.82
N LEU A 6 -6.04 -0.46 54.99
CA LEU A 6 -5.21 -1.13 53.99
C LEU A 6 -6.13 -1.48 52.80
N ILE A 7 -6.01 -0.73 51.71
CA ILE A 7 -6.51 -1.15 50.41
C ILE A 7 -5.45 -2.09 49.83
N CYS A 8 -5.62 -3.41 50.04
CA CYS A 8 -4.93 -4.40 49.25
C CYS A 8 -5.50 -4.33 47.81
N GLY A 9 -4.83 -3.58 46.96
CA GLY A 9 -5.03 -3.72 45.51
C GLY A 9 -4.63 -5.14 45.11
N VAL A 10 -5.60 -5.94 44.74
CA VAL A 10 -5.36 -7.20 44.05
C VAL A 10 -4.83 -6.80 42.64
N LEU A 11 -3.53 -6.72 42.52
CA LEU A 11 -2.90 -6.80 41.20
C LEU A 11 -3.25 -8.19 40.65
N PRO A 12 -3.81 -8.31 39.44
CA PRO A 12 -3.94 -9.62 38.84
C PRO A 12 -2.52 -10.16 38.68
N CYS A 13 -2.21 -11.21 39.45
CA CYS A 13 -1.04 -12.02 39.29
C CYS A 13 -1.28 -12.82 37.99
N PHE A 14 -0.87 -12.31 36.88
CA PHE A 14 -0.74 -13.13 35.70
C PHE A 14 0.29 -14.19 36.03
N ALA A 15 -0.13 -15.44 36.12
CA ALA A 15 0.78 -16.56 36.20
C ALA A 15 1.66 -16.45 34.92
N ALA A 16 2.99 -16.41 35.12
CA ALA A 16 3.90 -16.51 33.98
C ALA A 16 3.46 -17.76 33.21
N SER A 17 3.08 -17.60 31.94
CA SER A 17 2.74 -18.74 31.10
C SER A 17 3.98 -19.62 31.03
N ASP A 18 3.80 -20.93 31.21
CA ASP A 18 4.89 -21.88 30.97
C ASP A 18 5.37 -21.66 29.53
N LYS A 19 6.70 -21.56 29.32
CA LYS A 19 7.27 -21.39 28.00
C LYS A 19 6.75 -22.46 27.05
N CYS A 20 6.22 -22.04 25.90
CA CYS A 20 5.82 -22.95 24.84
C CYS A 20 7.08 -23.50 24.15
N ASN A 21 7.13 -24.81 23.94
CA ASN A 21 8.22 -25.51 23.25
C ASN A 21 7.69 -26.32 22.03
N CYS A 22 6.60 -25.86 21.41
CA CYS A 22 6.00 -26.55 20.26
C CYS A 22 6.84 -26.44 18.96
N GLY A 23 7.72 -25.43 18.86
CA GLY A 23 8.49 -25.12 17.65
C GLY A 23 7.77 -24.21 16.66
N ASP A 24 6.50 -23.90 16.90
CA ASP A 24 5.65 -23.09 16.00
C ASP A 24 5.59 -21.64 16.50
N THR A 25 6.60 -20.85 16.17
CA THR A 25 6.68 -19.43 16.54
C THR A 25 5.49 -18.62 15.99
N PRO A 26 4.82 -17.79 16.81
CA PRO A 26 3.68 -16.99 16.38
C PRO A 26 4.03 -16.05 15.21
N ILE A 27 3.11 -15.91 14.26
CA ILE A 27 3.24 -15.02 13.12
C ILE A 27 2.32 -13.82 13.34
N ILE A 28 2.86 -12.60 13.17
CA ILE A 28 2.09 -11.36 13.17
C ILE A 28 2.07 -10.79 11.75
N TYR A 29 0.88 -10.58 11.21
CA TYR A 29 0.67 -9.84 9.98
C TYR A 29 0.47 -8.37 10.32
N VAL A 30 1.46 -7.53 9.96
CA VAL A 30 1.37 -6.06 10.07
C VAL A 30 0.76 -5.54 8.78
N ALA A 31 -0.46 -5.08 8.89
CA ALA A 31 -1.34 -4.91 7.76
C ALA A 31 -1.04 -3.65 6.93
N ALA A 32 -1.59 -3.61 5.70
CA ALA A 32 -1.49 -2.49 4.78
C ALA A 32 -2.30 -1.26 5.23
N LEU A 33 -2.16 -0.14 4.52
CA LEU A 33 -3.01 1.04 4.65
C LEU A 33 -4.49 0.63 4.57
N GLY A 34 -5.30 1.17 5.45
CA GLY A 34 -6.72 0.83 5.50
C GLY A 34 -7.05 -0.42 6.32
N SER A 35 -6.11 -0.95 7.04
CA SER A 35 -6.27 -2.12 7.91
C SER A 35 -7.21 -1.89 9.10
N GLY A 36 -7.32 -0.64 9.58
CA GLY A 36 -8.23 -0.23 10.65
C GLY A 36 -9.29 0.76 10.15
N TYR A 37 -10.49 0.64 10.66
CA TYR A 37 -11.54 1.62 10.40
C TYR A 37 -11.30 2.92 11.18
N VAL A 38 -11.71 4.04 10.57
CA VAL A 38 -11.76 5.36 11.21
C VAL A 38 -13.20 5.83 11.22
N PHE A 39 -13.69 6.20 12.39
CA PHE A 39 -15.10 6.54 12.61
C PHE A 39 -15.26 7.97 13.10
N LEU A 40 -16.29 8.64 12.64
CA LEU A 40 -16.84 9.84 13.25
C LEU A 40 -17.98 9.43 14.17
N ASP A 41 -18.03 9.98 15.40
CA ASP A 41 -19.08 9.78 16.40
C ASP A 41 -19.39 8.28 16.70
N LYS A 42 -18.35 7.44 16.78
CA LYS A 42 -18.49 5.99 17.00
C LYS A 42 -19.40 5.67 18.19
N GLY A 43 -20.31 4.71 18.00
CA GLY A 43 -21.27 4.27 19.03
C GLY A 43 -22.48 5.19 19.23
N THR A 44 -22.69 6.20 18.37
CA THR A 44 -23.85 7.09 18.39
C THR A 44 -24.76 6.87 17.18
N PRO A 45 -26.00 7.38 17.18
CA PRO A 45 -26.87 7.34 16.01
C PRO A 45 -26.34 8.12 14.79
N SER A 46 -25.28 8.95 14.97
CA SER A 46 -24.64 9.75 13.93
C SER A 46 -23.30 9.15 13.49
N GLU A 47 -23.02 7.89 13.84
CA GLU A 47 -21.81 7.19 13.43
C GLU A 47 -21.67 7.18 11.91
N LYS A 48 -20.50 7.61 11.42
CA LYS A 48 -20.10 7.51 10.02
C LYS A 48 -18.71 6.90 9.93
N THR A 49 -18.53 5.95 9.03
CA THR A 49 -17.18 5.44 8.69
C THR A 49 -16.50 6.44 7.76
N LEU A 50 -15.42 7.07 8.24
CA LEU A 50 -14.66 8.05 7.46
C LEU A 50 -13.64 7.41 6.52
N PHE A 51 -13.07 6.28 6.94
CA PHE A 51 -12.11 5.55 6.12
C PHE A 51 -12.57 4.09 5.99
N ARG A 52 -12.48 3.57 4.77
CA ARG A 52 -13.19 2.39 4.26
C ARG A 52 -14.73 2.57 4.32
N PRO A 53 -15.25 3.72 3.85
CA PRO A 53 -16.70 3.90 3.79
C PRO A 53 -17.31 2.84 2.89
N GLN A 54 -18.58 2.53 3.15
CA GLN A 54 -19.32 1.64 2.26
C GLN A 54 -19.49 2.28 0.87
N THR A 55 -19.58 1.47 -0.17
CA THR A 55 -19.80 1.96 -1.55
C THR A 55 -20.98 2.94 -1.64
N GLU A 56 -22.06 2.69 -0.88
CA GLU A 56 -23.22 3.55 -0.81
C GLU A 56 -22.89 4.95 -0.25
N ASP A 57 -22.00 5.06 0.73
CA ASP A 57 -21.57 6.34 1.29
C ASP A 57 -20.79 7.15 0.26
N ILE A 58 -19.87 6.49 -0.48
CA ILE A 58 -19.11 7.12 -1.57
C ILE A 58 -20.07 7.62 -2.65
N LEU A 59 -20.99 6.78 -3.10
CA LEU A 59 -21.97 7.15 -4.13
C LEU A 59 -22.82 8.34 -3.69
N ASN A 60 -23.25 8.39 -2.44
CA ASN A 60 -24.04 9.50 -1.90
C ASN A 60 -23.23 10.79 -1.81
N ASP A 61 -22.01 10.74 -1.27
CA ASP A 61 -21.15 11.92 -1.08
C ASP A 61 -20.69 12.51 -2.43
N PHE A 62 -20.52 11.68 -3.47
CA PHE A 62 -20.07 12.10 -4.80
C PHE A 62 -21.19 12.19 -5.86
N ALA A 63 -22.43 11.82 -5.55
CA ALA A 63 -23.58 11.98 -6.48
C ALA A 63 -23.69 13.38 -7.11
N PRO A 64 -23.38 14.50 -6.40
CA PRO A 64 -23.43 15.83 -6.98
C PRO A 64 -22.47 16.05 -8.17
N LEU A 65 -21.42 15.21 -8.32
CA LEU A 65 -20.49 15.34 -9.45
C LEU A 65 -21.15 15.03 -10.80
N VAL A 66 -22.09 14.09 -10.87
CA VAL A 66 -22.73 13.70 -12.15
C VAL A 66 -23.38 14.91 -12.85
N PRO A 67 -24.32 15.65 -12.23
CA PRO A 67 -24.88 16.83 -12.85
C PRO A 67 -23.84 17.96 -13.03
N ALA A 68 -22.84 18.07 -12.15
CA ALA A 68 -21.78 19.06 -12.27
C ALA A 68 -20.88 18.84 -13.49
N VAL A 69 -20.53 17.58 -13.80
CA VAL A 69 -19.80 17.22 -15.04
C VAL A 69 -20.64 17.55 -16.27
N ALA A 70 -21.91 17.15 -16.31
CA ALA A 70 -22.79 17.46 -17.44
C ALA A 70 -22.92 18.98 -17.66
N GLN A 71 -22.93 19.77 -16.58
CA GLN A 71 -22.99 21.22 -16.66
C GLN A 71 -21.66 21.80 -17.15
N LEU A 72 -20.52 21.32 -16.62
CA LEU A 72 -19.17 21.73 -17.05
C LEU A 72 -19.00 21.54 -18.56
N LEU A 73 -19.41 20.38 -19.09
CA LEU A 73 -19.36 20.08 -20.53
C LEU A 73 -20.24 21.04 -21.38
N SER A 74 -21.27 21.63 -20.78
CA SER A 74 -22.19 22.56 -21.45
C SER A 74 -21.72 24.02 -21.42
N ASP A 75 -21.17 24.50 -20.28
CA ASP A 75 -20.90 25.91 -20.06
C ASP A 75 -19.40 26.23 -19.85
N ASN A 76 -18.54 25.21 -19.70
CA ASN A 76 -17.11 25.33 -19.41
C ASN A 76 -16.81 26.14 -18.12
N ASP A 77 -17.71 26.12 -17.15
CA ASP A 77 -17.55 26.80 -15.86
C ASP A 77 -16.77 25.90 -14.86
N TYR A 78 -15.43 25.94 -14.97
CA TYR A 78 -14.53 25.17 -14.12
C TYR A 78 -14.60 25.59 -12.65
N ASP A 79 -14.87 26.87 -12.36
CA ASP A 79 -14.97 27.36 -10.97
C ASP A 79 -16.15 26.70 -10.25
N LYS A 80 -17.30 26.67 -10.90
CA LYS A 80 -18.50 26.06 -10.37
C LYS A 80 -18.39 24.54 -10.22
N PHE A 81 -17.75 23.86 -11.18
CA PHE A 81 -17.44 22.44 -11.06
C PHE A 81 -16.47 22.21 -9.88
N GLY A 82 -15.44 23.06 -9.74
CA GLY A 82 -14.49 23.01 -8.64
C GLY A 82 -15.17 23.13 -7.27
N ASP A 83 -16.16 24.03 -7.12
CA ASP A 83 -16.93 24.17 -5.88
C ASP A 83 -17.62 22.86 -5.49
N VAL A 84 -18.21 22.16 -6.46
CA VAL A 84 -18.88 20.87 -6.22
C VAL A 84 -17.85 19.80 -5.87
N LEU A 85 -16.77 19.67 -6.64
CA LEU A 85 -15.71 18.67 -6.39
C LEU A 85 -15.11 18.83 -5.00
N ILE A 86 -14.69 20.04 -4.64
CA ILE A 86 -14.10 20.37 -3.34
C ILE A 86 -15.09 20.08 -2.21
N SER A 87 -16.37 20.41 -2.39
CA SER A 87 -17.42 20.09 -1.42
C SER A 87 -17.55 18.58 -1.20
N CYS A 88 -17.56 17.77 -2.27
CA CYS A 88 -17.63 16.31 -2.16
C CYS A 88 -16.41 15.76 -1.41
N VAL A 89 -15.19 16.17 -1.79
CA VAL A 89 -13.95 15.73 -1.13
C VAL A 89 -13.95 16.09 0.36
N ASN A 90 -14.29 17.34 0.71
CA ASN A 90 -14.32 17.78 2.11
C ASN A 90 -15.41 17.07 2.93
N THR A 91 -16.55 16.74 2.33
CA THR A 91 -17.62 15.98 2.98
C THR A 91 -17.17 14.57 3.34
N SER A 92 -16.46 13.90 2.42
CA SER A 92 -15.99 12.52 2.63
C SER A 92 -14.73 12.43 3.49
N PHE A 93 -13.76 13.32 3.27
CA PHE A 93 -12.41 13.18 3.81
C PHE A 93 -11.98 14.29 4.77
N GLY A 94 -12.71 15.41 4.85
CA GLY A 94 -12.28 16.56 5.65
C GLY A 94 -12.02 16.23 7.13
N MET A 95 -12.81 15.33 7.72
CA MET A 95 -12.66 14.89 9.11
C MET A 95 -11.49 13.91 9.33
N LEU A 96 -10.81 13.47 8.28
CA LEU A 96 -9.57 12.69 8.41
C LEU A 96 -8.37 13.56 8.82
N ALA A 97 -8.43 14.86 8.57
CA ALA A 97 -7.35 15.80 8.93
C ALA A 97 -7.01 15.72 10.42
N LEU A 98 -5.72 15.81 10.71
CA LEU A 98 -5.19 15.93 12.07
C LEU A 98 -4.89 17.41 12.38
N ASP A 99 -4.72 17.73 13.64
CA ASP A 99 -4.32 19.09 14.06
C ASP A 99 -2.81 19.32 13.86
N GLY A 100 -2.33 20.53 14.23
CA GLY A 100 -0.91 20.90 14.11
C GLY A 100 0.04 20.10 15.02
N GLU A 101 -0.48 19.26 15.91
CA GLU A 101 0.29 18.31 16.72
C GLU A 101 0.22 16.88 16.17
N GLY A 102 -0.53 16.67 15.06
CA GLY A 102 -0.77 15.34 14.48
C GLY A 102 -1.77 14.53 15.29
N LYS A 103 -2.74 15.15 15.95
CA LYS A 103 -3.78 14.50 16.75
C LYS A 103 -5.13 14.52 16.06
N SER A 104 -5.91 13.45 16.25
CA SER A 104 -7.29 13.34 15.79
C SER A 104 -8.21 14.34 16.47
N HIS A 105 -9.22 14.82 15.74
CA HIS A 105 -10.36 15.50 16.34
C HIS A 105 -11.06 14.59 17.37
N GLU A 106 -11.57 15.15 18.47
CA GLU A 106 -12.18 14.41 19.60
C GLU A 106 -13.35 13.50 19.22
N ARG A 107 -14.03 13.81 18.11
CA ARG A 107 -15.16 13.00 17.57
C ARG A 107 -14.69 11.88 16.64
N VAL A 108 -13.40 11.82 16.33
CA VAL A 108 -12.84 10.84 15.40
C VAL A 108 -12.03 9.81 16.17
N THR A 109 -12.40 8.54 16.00
CA THR A 109 -11.74 7.41 16.66
C THR A 109 -11.38 6.35 15.64
N SER A 110 -10.25 5.69 15.86
CA SER A 110 -9.82 4.52 15.09
C SER A 110 -10.13 3.23 15.83
N GLU A 111 -10.06 2.14 15.10
CA GLU A 111 -10.13 0.79 15.66
C GLU A 111 -8.86 0.46 16.44
N GLU A 112 -9.02 -0.27 17.54
CA GLU A 112 -7.90 -0.79 18.34
C GLU A 112 -7.82 -2.30 18.15
N PHE A 113 -6.60 -2.83 18.10
CA PHE A 113 -6.33 -4.25 17.85
C PHE A 113 -5.65 -4.88 19.07
N HIS A 114 -6.18 -6.02 19.50
CA HIS A 114 -5.64 -6.86 20.55
C HIS A 114 -5.66 -8.32 20.13
N PRO A 115 -4.70 -9.15 20.53
CA PRO A 115 -4.74 -10.57 20.23
C PRO A 115 -5.88 -11.25 21.02
N GLU A 116 -6.72 -12.02 20.29
CA GLU A 116 -7.97 -12.57 20.88
C GLU A 116 -7.79 -13.93 21.56
N ASN A 117 -6.77 -14.71 21.16
CA ASN A 117 -6.55 -16.08 21.64
C ASN A 117 -5.06 -16.44 21.55
N ALA A 118 -4.69 -17.65 22.00
CA ALA A 118 -3.33 -18.16 22.02
C ALA A 118 -3.01 -19.09 20.81
N ASP A 119 -3.87 -19.10 19.79
CA ASP A 119 -3.63 -19.90 18.59
C ASP A 119 -2.40 -19.38 17.85
N HIS A 120 -1.55 -20.30 17.37
CA HIS A 120 -0.33 -19.96 16.65
C HIS A 120 0.11 -21.15 15.80
N GLY A 121 1.14 -20.94 14.97
CA GLY A 121 1.64 -21.91 14.02
C GLY A 121 1.60 -21.32 12.60
N ILE A 122 2.06 -22.11 11.62
CA ILE A 122 2.25 -21.61 10.26
C ILE A 122 0.94 -21.24 9.54
N ASP A 123 -0.17 -21.82 9.94
CA ASP A 123 -1.49 -21.58 9.34
C ASP A 123 -2.30 -20.53 10.11
N TYR A 124 -1.71 -19.90 11.15
CA TYR A 124 -2.37 -18.86 11.93
C TYR A 124 -1.54 -17.60 11.99
N SER A 125 -2.14 -16.46 11.68
CA SER A 125 -1.51 -15.15 11.78
C SER A 125 -2.33 -14.20 12.64
N TYR A 126 -1.67 -13.60 13.63
CA TYR A 126 -2.22 -12.48 14.38
C TYR A 126 -2.28 -11.25 13.48
N TYR A 127 -3.41 -10.59 13.43
CA TYR A 127 -3.61 -9.42 12.59
C TYR A 127 -3.41 -8.13 13.39
N PHE A 128 -2.44 -7.31 13.01
CA PHE A 128 -2.23 -5.99 13.57
C PHE A 128 -2.59 -4.91 12.57
N GLY A 129 -3.72 -4.23 12.82
CA GLY A 129 -4.12 -3.01 12.13
C GLY A 129 -3.83 -1.78 12.97
N TYR A 130 -3.94 -0.60 12.35
CA TYR A 130 -3.60 0.67 13.01
C TYR A 130 -4.27 1.84 12.29
N ASP A 131 -4.25 3.01 12.93
CA ASP A 131 -4.68 4.26 12.31
C ASP A 131 -3.59 4.77 11.36
N PHE A 132 -3.86 4.65 10.06
CA PHE A 132 -2.92 5.03 9.00
C PHE A 132 -2.58 6.52 8.96
N ARG A 133 -3.37 7.37 9.60
CA ARG A 133 -3.18 8.83 9.61
C ARG A 133 -2.06 9.26 10.54
N LEU A 134 -1.89 8.51 11.65
CA LEU A 134 -0.97 8.84 12.72
C LEU A 134 0.50 8.63 12.31
N ASP A 135 1.38 9.17 13.11
CA ASP A 135 2.81 8.96 13.00
C ASP A 135 3.14 7.45 12.99
N PRO A 136 3.89 6.95 12.00
CA PRO A 136 4.35 5.56 11.99
C PRO A 136 5.10 5.15 13.26
N VAL A 137 5.76 6.10 13.93
CA VAL A 137 6.45 5.86 15.20
C VAL A 137 5.46 5.55 16.31
N GLU A 138 4.35 6.30 16.41
CA GLU A 138 3.27 6.01 17.37
C GLU A 138 2.61 4.65 17.08
N ASN A 139 2.43 4.30 15.81
CA ASN A 139 1.91 2.99 15.42
C ASN A 139 2.92 1.86 15.74
N ALA A 140 4.21 2.11 15.66
CA ALA A 140 5.26 1.17 16.08
C ALA A 140 5.27 0.93 17.61
N GLU A 141 4.96 1.93 18.41
CA GLU A 141 4.79 1.77 19.87
C GLU A 141 3.59 0.87 20.21
N LYS A 142 2.48 1.03 19.46
CA LYS A 142 1.32 0.14 19.59
C LYS A 142 1.66 -1.28 19.13
N LEU A 143 2.39 -1.43 18.05
CA LEU A 143 2.87 -2.74 17.58
C LEU A 143 3.76 -3.42 18.62
N TYR A 144 4.64 -2.66 19.28
CA TYR A 144 5.45 -3.21 20.36
C TYR A 144 4.58 -3.79 21.48
N THR A 145 3.57 -3.05 21.91
CA THR A 145 2.63 -3.52 22.94
C THR A 145 1.92 -4.79 22.49
N TYR A 146 1.42 -4.80 21.25
CA TYR A 146 0.74 -5.96 20.65
C TYR A 146 1.66 -7.19 20.58
N ILE A 147 2.93 -7.02 20.19
CA ILE A 147 3.93 -8.10 20.16
C ILE A 147 4.13 -8.68 21.58
N GLN A 148 4.23 -7.83 22.61
CA GLN A 148 4.39 -8.32 23.97
C GLN A 148 3.14 -9.08 24.45
N GLU A 149 1.93 -8.64 24.11
CA GLU A 149 0.67 -9.35 24.37
C GLU A 149 0.65 -10.73 23.67
N VAL A 150 1.03 -10.82 22.39
CA VAL A 150 1.13 -12.11 21.66
C VAL A 150 2.14 -13.04 22.32
N LYS A 151 3.31 -12.55 22.70
CA LYS A 151 4.34 -13.34 23.39
C LYS A 151 3.84 -13.86 24.75
N GLU A 152 3.12 -13.03 25.49
CA GLU A 152 2.56 -13.41 26.80
C GLU A 152 1.49 -14.51 26.67
N ILE A 153 0.51 -14.34 25.77
CA ILE A 153 -0.60 -15.29 25.63
C ILE A 153 -0.17 -16.63 25.02
N THR A 154 0.84 -16.61 24.13
CA THR A 154 1.34 -17.84 23.46
C THR A 154 2.48 -18.52 24.23
N GLY A 155 3.12 -17.83 25.18
CA GLY A 155 4.28 -18.33 25.90
C GLY A 155 5.57 -18.42 25.06
N HIS A 156 5.65 -17.69 23.93
CA HIS A 156 6.84 -17.63 23.09
C HIS A 156 7.72 -16.43 23.44
N ASP A 157 9.04 -16.59 23.35
CA ASP A 157 9.99 -15.49 23.57
C ASP A 157 10.16 -14.60 22.33
N THR A 158 9.87 -15.13 21.14
CA THR A 158 10.04 -14.48 19.83
C THR A 158 8.79 -14.63 18.98
N ILE A 159 8.73 -13.83 17.92
CA ILE A 159 7.66 -13.85 16.91
C ILE A 159 8.26 -13.84 15.50
N ARG A 160 7.44 -14.13 14.51
CA ARG A 160 7.72 -13.91 13.08
C ARG A 160 6.78 -12.83 12.56
N VAL A 161 7.24 -12.03 11.61
CA VAL A 161 6.44 -10.92 11.07
C VAL A 161 6.35 -11.01 9.56
N ARG A 162 5.15 -10.79 9.04
CA ARG A 162 4.91 -10.43 7.65
C ARG A 162 4.29 -9.04 7.61
N ALA A 163 5.00 -8.08 7.05
CA ALA A 163 4.55 -6.72 6.85
C ALA A 163 4.15 -6.51 5.40
N SER A 164 2.99 -5.92 5.15
CA SER A 164 2.49 -5.62 3.81
C SER A 164 2.32 -4.11 3.63
N SER A 165 2.76 -3.57 2.49
CA SER A 165 2.54 -2.16 2.13
C SER A 165 2.98 -1.22 3.26
N MET A 166 2.09 -0.32 3.74
CA MET A 166 2.34 0.59 4.86
C MET A 166 2.79 -0.13 6.15
N GLY A 167 2.47 -1.41 6.31
CA GLY A 167 2.99 -2.21 7.43
C GLY A 167 4.51 -2.24 7.49
N GLY A 168 5.19 -2.15 6.34
CA GLY A 168 6.66 -2.03 6.28
C GLY A 168 7.18 -0.72 6.84
N VAL A 169 6.45 0.37 6.68
CA VAL A 169 6.77 1.68 7.26
C VAL A 169 6.70 1.62 8.80
N VAL A 170 5.64 1.00 9.32
CA VAL A 170 5.50 0.76 10.78
C VAL A 170 6.60 -0.16 11.30
N MET A 171 6.97 -1.20 10.52
CA MET A 171 8.07 -2.10 10.89
C MET A 171 9.44 -1.42 10.89
N LEU A 172 9.76 -0.56 9.92
CA LEU A 172 11.00 0.23 9.95
C LEU A 172 11.05 1.15 11.19
N SER A 173 9.91 1.78 11.54
CA SER A 173 9.79 2.57 12.77
C SER A 173 9.98 1.72 14.02
N TYR A 174 9.39 0.51 14.05
CA TYR A 174 9.60 -0.47 15.13
C TYR A 174 11.09 -0.84 15.28
N MET A 175 11.73 -1.19 14.16
CA MET A 175 13.16 -1.53 14.14
C MET A 175 14.04 -0.39 14.67
N ARG A 176 13.70 0.86 14.34
CA ARG A 176 14.41 2.05 14.82
C ARG A 176 14.31 2.23 16.34
N LEU A 177 13.13 1.94 16.92
CA LEU A 177 12.87 2.14 18.34
C LEU A 177 13.34 0.96 19.19
N TYR A 178 13.10 -0.27 18.76
CA TYR A 178 13.20 -1.47 19.58
C TYR A 178 14.22 -2.50 19.07
N GLY A 179 14.74 -2.32 17.82
CA GLY A 179 15.55 -3.35 17.16
C GLY A 179 14.72 -4.56 16.75
N THR A 180 15.35 -5.73 16.60
CA THR A 180 14.69 -6.96 16.13
C THR A 180 14.95 -8.16 17.03
N ALA A 181 15.32 -7.95 18.30
CA ALA A 181 15.62 -9.05 19.22
C ALA A 181 14.44 -10.00 19.49
N ASP A 182 13.20 -9.51 19.34
CA ASP A 182 11.97 -10.27 19.49
C ASP A 182 11.53 -10.97 18.17
N ILE A 183 12.26 -10.77 17.05
CA ILE A 183 11.81 -11.17 15.71
C ILE A 183 12.79 -12.19 15.09
N GLU A 184 12.31 -13.41 14.85
CA GLU A 184 13.09 -14.46 14.17
C GLU A 184 13.12 -14.20 12.65
N THR A 185 11.96 -13.94 12.06
CA THR A 185 11.79 -13.75 10.62
C THR A 185 10.96 -12.50 10.35
N LEU A 186 11.41 -11.70 9.39
CA LEU A 186 10.75 -10.50 8.92
C LEU A 186 10.63 -10.50 7.40
N ILE A 187 9.40 -10.54 6.90
CA ILE A 187 9.08 -10.51 5.48
C ILE A 187 8.42 -9.17 5.15
N PHE A 188 9.01 -8.41 4.23
CA PHE A 188 8.44 -7.20 3.65
C PHE A 188 7.81 -7.53 2.29
N GLN A 189 6.51 -7.34 2.17
CA GLN A 189 5.77 -7.59 0.93
C GLN A 189 5.24 -6.27 0.37
N ASN A 190 5.76 -5.87 -0.81
CA ASN A 190 5.33 -4.65 -1.50
C ASN A 190 5.31 -3.40 -0.59
N CYS A 191 6.28 -3.32 0.32
CA CYS A 191 6.36 -2.23 1.29
C CYS A 191 7.08 -1.02 0.68
N PRO A 192 6.58 0.21 0.85
CA PRO A 192 7.24 1.43 0.42
C PRO A 192 8.43 1.76 1.35
N LEU A 193 9.45 0.88 1.36
CA LEU A 193 10.60 0.97 2.27
C LEU A 193 11.38 2.28 2.12
N LEU A 194 11.40 2.83 0.91
CA LEU A 194 12.00 4.13 0.59
C LEU A 194 10.97 5.14 0.07
N GLY A 195 9.68 4.91 0.35
CA GLY A 195 8.59 5.75 -0.11
C GLY A 195 7.94 5.30 -1.42
N THR A 196 7.27 6.21 -2.11
CA THR A 196 6.68 6.02 -3.44
C THR A 196 6.65 7.33 -4.22
N ALA A 197 6.99 7.29 -5.50
CA ALA A 197 7.05 8.48 -6.34
C ALA A 197 5.70 9.20 -6.48
N VAL A 198 4.56 8.50 -6.36
CA VAL A 198 3.24 9.16 -6.35
C VAL A 198 3.16 10.14 -5.19
N ALA A 199 3.48 9.73 -3.98
CA ALA A 199 3.45 10.61 -2.83
C ALA A 199 4.48 11.74 -2.99
N GLY A 200 5.72 11.39 -3.41
CA GLY A 200 6.76 12.38 -3.66
C GLY A 200 6.36 13.47 -4.64
N GLU A 201 5.80 13.10 -5.79
CA GLU A 201 5.37 14.04 -6.81
C GLU A 201 4.10 14.81 -6.43
N LEU A 202 3.08 14.16 -5.84
CA LEU A 202 1.88 14.86 -5.37
C LEU A 202 2.22 15.90 -4.30
N TYR A 203 3.06 15.56 -3.31
CA TYR A 203 3.44 16.49 -2.25
C TYR A 203 4.39 17.61 -2.72
N ASN A 204 4.90 17.51 -3.95
CA ASN A 204 5.65 18.57 -4.64
C ASN A 204 4.85 19.27 -5.75
N GLY A 205 3.54 19.15 -5.75
CA GLY A 205 2.67 19.87 -6.68
C GLY A 205 2.72 19.39 -8.12
N LYS A 206 3.19 18.16 -8.36
CA LYS A 206 3.31 17.60 -9.72
C LYS A 206 2.11 16.75 -10.13
N PHE A 207 0.93 17.13 -9.64
CA PHE A 207 -0.31 16.47 -10.08
C PHE A 207 -0.54 16.70 -11.58
N GLU A 208 -0.74 15.60 -12.32
CA GLU A 208 -1.17 15.61 -13.72
C GLU A 208 -2.04 14.37 -13.98
N ILE A 209 -2.87 14.43 -15.01
CA ILE A 209 -3.67 13.29 -15.46
C ILE A 209 -3.27 12.97 -16.91
N ASN A 210 -2.77 11.76 -17.14
CA ASN A 210 -2.60 11.27 -18.49
C ASN A 210 -3.84 10.44 -18.88
N GLY A 211 -4.68 10.97 -19.77
CA GLY A 211 -5.96 10.35 -20.12
C GLY A 211 -5.82 8.94 -20.70
N GLU A 212 -4.84 8.71 -21.60
CA GLU A 212 -4.61 7.37 -22.16
C GLU A 212 -4.12 6.37 -21.11
N ALA A 213 -3.23 6.82 -20.21
CA ALA A 213 -2.76 5.99 -19.11
C ALA A 213 -3.89 5.70 -18.10
N LEU A 214 -4.81 6.65 -17.88
CA LEU A 214 -5.95 6.47 -17.00
C LEU A 214 -6.94 5.43 -17.55
N VAL A 215 -7.20 5.44 -18.86
CA VAL A 215 -8.04 4.41 -19.50
C VAL A 215 -7.42 3.03 -19.32
N ARG A 216 -6.13 2.87 -19.67
CA ARG A 216 -5.43 1.58 -19.47
C ARG A 216 -5.44 1.14 -18.00
N TYR A 217 -5.20 2.07 -17.08
CA TYR A 217 -5.26 1.77 -15.66
C TYR A 217 -6.63 1.29 -15.20
N ALA A 218 -7.69 1.95 -15.70
CA ALA A 218 -9.06 1.56 -15.38
C ALA A 218 -9.43 0.19 -15.97
N GLU A 219 -8.91 -0.16 -17.13
CA GLU A 219 -9.17 -1.45 -17.80
C GLU A 219 -8.36 -2.60 -17.19
N ASP A 220 -7.06 -2.37 -16.93
CA ASP A 220 -6.11 -3.44 -16.64
C ASP A 220 -5.89 -3.64 -15.13
N ALA A 221 -5.81 -2.56 -14.36
CA ALA A 221 -5.40 -2.62 -12.96
C ALA A 221 -6.55 -2.54 -11.97
N LEU A 222 -7.50 -1.61 -12.15
CA LEU A 222 -8.58 -1.39 -11.18
C LEU A 222 -9.43 -2.63 -10.88
N PRO A 223 -9.82 -3.46 -11.87
CA PRO A 223 -10.66 -4.63 -11.61
C PRO A 223 -10.01 -5.67 -10.71
N SER A 224 -8.69 -5.65 -10.63
CA SER A 224 -7.89 -6.63 -9.87
C SER A 224 -7.45 -6.13 -8.49
N MET A 225 -7.78 -4.87 -8.14
CA MET A 225 -7.33 -4.20 -6.91
C MET A 225 -8.45 -4.03 -5.88
N ASP A 226 -9.38 -4.97 -5.78
CA ASP A 226 -10.55 -4.91 -4.88
C ASP A 226 -10.21 -4.61 -3.42
N SER A 227 -9.01 -4.93 -2.97
CA SER A 227 -8.55 -4.71 -1.60
C SER A 227 -7.89 -3.35 -1.37
N ASP A 228 -7.55 -2.62 -2.45
CA ASP A 228 -6.95 -1.28 -2.35
C ASP A 228 -8.03 -0.21 -2.26
N PHE A 229 -8.00 0.59 -1.18
CA PHE A 229 -9.01 1.63 -0.94
C PHE A 229 -9.06 2.67 -2.07
N LEU A 230 -7.90 3.16 -2.53
CA LEU A 230 -7.86 4.19 -3.57
C LEU A 230 -8.36 3.64 -4.91
N ALA A 231 -7.97 2.42 -5.25
CA ALA A 231 -8.44 1.76 -6.46
C ALA A 231 -9.96 1.50 -6.40
N GLY A 232 -10.48 0.99 -5.30
CA GLY A 232 -11.91 0.79 -5.08
C GLY A 232 -12.72 2.08 -5.14
N PHE A 233 -12.19 3.17 -4.56
CA PHE A 233 -12.77 4.50 -4.63
C PHE A 233 -12.83 5.01 -6.08
N LEU A 234 -11.71 4.97 -6.81
CA LEU A 234 -11.64 5.40 -8.21
C LEU A 234 -12.55 4.55 -9.11
N TYR A 235 -12.57 3.25 -8.91
CA TYR A 235 -13.46 2.34 -9.64
C TYR A 235 -14.94 2.70 -9.43
N THR A 236 -15.33 2.98 -8.19
CA THR A 236 -16.70 3.40 -7.87
C THR A 236 -17.08 4.72 -8.57
N LEU A 237 -16.19 5.72 -8.54
CA LEU A 237 -16.41 7.00 -9.23
C LEU A 237 -16.49 6.83 -10.75
N LEU A 238 -15.57 6.06 -11.34
CA LEU A 238 -15.57 5.82 -12.78
C LEU A 238 -16.83 5.10 -13.24
N ASN A 239 -17.30 4.10 -12.51
CA ASN A 239 -18.57 3.43 -12.82
C ASN A 239 -19.77 4.38 -12.73
N MET A 240 -19.82 5.22 -11.70
CA MET A 240 -20.90 6.22 -11.55
C MET A 240 -20.94 7.19 -12.75
N LEU A 241 -19.78 7.62 -13.25
CA LEU A 241 -19.68 8.50 -14.42
C LEU A 241 -19.94 7.72 -15.72
N ALA A 242 -19.55 6.45 -15.81
CA ALA A 242 -19.81 5.59 -16.96
C ALA A 242 -21.31 5.31 -17.12
N ASP A 243 -22.02 5.00 -16.03
CA ASP A 243 -23.46 4.82 -16.03
C ASP A 243 -24.22 6.08 -16.51
N ALA A 244 -23.64 7.25 -16.28
CA ALA A 244 -24.15 8.52 -16.77
C ALA A 244 -23.71 8.84 -18.21
N GLY A 245 -22.83 8.04 -18.85
CA GLY A 245 -22.30 8.26 -20.20
C GLY A 245 -21.32 9.43 -20.30
N LEU A 246 -20.62 9.78 -19.22
CA LEU A 246 -19.81 11.01 -19.12
C LEU A 246 -18.29 10.77 -19.16
N VAL A 247 -17.82 9.51 -19.18
CA VAL A 247 -16.38 9.19 -19.03
C VAL A 247 -15.57 9.70 -20.21
N ASP A 248 -15.97 9.42 -21.45
CA ASP A 248 -15.22 9.81 -22.65
C ASP A 248 -15.11 11.33 -22.77
N ASP A 249 -16.19 12.04 -22.48
CA ASP A 249 -16.23 13.49 -22.51
C ASP A 249 -15.34 14.09 -21.41
N LEU A 250 -15.34 13.52 -20.21
CA LEU A 250 -14.50 13.95 -19.11
C LEU A 250 -13.01 13.71 -19.38
N LEU A 251 -12.67 12.57 -19.98
CA LEU A 251 -11.29 12.28 -20.40
C LEU A 251 -10.81 13.27 -21.46
N GLY A 252 -11.69 13.69 -22.37
CA GLY A 252 -11.40 14.69 -23.39
C GLY A 252 -11.05 16.08 -22.84
N ILE A 253 -11.43 16.40 -21.61
CA ILE A 253 -11.13 17.68 -20.94
C ILE A 253 -10.19 17.52 -19.73
N ALA A 254 -9.58 16.35 -19.51
CA ALA A 254 -8.75 16.06 -18.33
C ALA A 254 -7.62 17.08 -18.13
N ASP A 255 -6.90 17.45 -19.18
CA ASP A 255 -5.84 18.47 -19.13
C ASP A 255 -6.38 19.84 -18.68
N ASN A 256 -7.57 20.20 -19.15
CA ASN A 256 -8.21 21.45 -18.78
C ASN A 256 -8.69 21.43 -17.31
N LEU A 257 -9.15 20.28 -16.83
CA LEU A 257 -9.49 20.11 -15.40
C LEU A 257 -8.25 20.35 -14.53
N VAL A 258 -7.13 19.69 -14.86
CA VAL A 258 -5.86 19.91 -14.13
C VAL A 258 -5.44 21.36 -14.20
N LEU A 259 -5.43 21.96 -15.37
CA LEU A 259 -5.00 23.35 -15.57
C LEU A 259 -5.83 24.37 -14.75
N ASN A 260 -7.14 24.16 -14.64
CA ASN A 260 -8.03 25.14 -13.99
C ASN A 260 -8.29 24.83 -12.51
N LEU A 261 -8.15 23.59 -12.06
CA LEU A 261 -8.55 23.18 -10.71
C LEU A 261 -7.39 22.78 -9.80
N LYS A 262 -6.21 22.52 -10.34
CA LYS A 262 -5.08 21.99 -9.59
C LYS A 262 -4.78 22.79 -8.33
N ASP A 263 -4.61 24.12 -8.46
CA ASP A 263 -4.26 24.98 -7.33
C ASP A 263 -5.35 24.96 -6.25
N ARG A 264 -6.62 25.00 -6.68
CA ARG A 264 -7.75 24.93 -5.74
C ARG A 264 -7.83 23.58 -5.03
N VAL A 265 -7.61 22.47 -5.74
CA VAL A 265 -7.60 21.13 -5.14
C VAL A 265 -6.47 21.02 -4.10
N TYR A 266 -5.31 21.59 -4.38
CA TYR A 266 -4.24 21.66 -3.39
C TYR A 266 -4.62 22.54 -2.20
N ASP A 267 -5.05 23.75 -2.41
CA ASP A 267 -5.29 24.72 -1.35
C ASP A 267 -6.49 24.37 -0.47
N GLU A 268 -7.54 23.77 -1.05
CA GLU A 268 -8.81 23.52 -0.37
C GLU A 268 -9.03 22.06 0.06
N CYS A 269 -8.18 21.10 -0.43
CA CYS A 269 -8.31 19.67 -0.12
C CYS A 269 -6.99 19.03 0.31
N LEU A 270 -5.96 18.98 -0.60
CA LEU A 270 -4.78 18.15 -0.36
C LEU A 270 -3.94 18.68 0.81
N ILE A 271 -3.66 19.98 0.85
CA ILE A 271 -2.87 20.59 1.93
C ILE A 271 -3.61 20.51 3.27
N PRO A 272 -4.88 20.95 3.40
CA PRO A 272 -5.54 20.96 4.70
C PRO A 272 -5.94 19.57 5.22
N ILE A 273 -6.07 18.57 4.37
CA ILE A 273 -6.43 17.22 4.80
C ILE A 273 -5.18 16.34 4.85
N PHE A 274 -4.61 16.01 3.68
CA PHE A 274 -3.52 15.03 3.58
C PHE A 274 -2.16 15.57 4.04
N GLY A 275 -1.95 16.89 3.93
CA GLY A 275 -0.75 17.55 4.45
C GLY A 275 -0.61 17.50 5.97
N THR A 276 -1.66 17.10 6.69
CA THR A 276 -1.65 16.96 8.15
C THR A 276 -1.45 15.52 8.64
N LEU A 277 -1.31 14.52 7.71
CA LEU A 277 -1.28 13.10 8.03
C LEU A 277 0.15 12.53 8.01
N PRO A 278 0.84 12.37 9.15
CA PRO A 278 2.21 11.82 9.19
C PRO A 278 2.33 10.45 8.53
N GLY A 279 1.30 9.60 8.66
CA GLY A 279 1.31 8.29 8.03
C GLY A 279 1.33 8.36 6.50
N ILE A 280 0.72 9.37 5.87
CA ILE A 280 0.79 9.57 4.42
C ILE A 280 2.12 10.24 4.02
N TRP A 281 2.63 11.16 4.83
CA TRP A 281 3.96 11.74 4.63
C TRP A 281 5.06 10.68 4.60
N SER A 282 4.94 9.58 5.34
CA SER A 282 5.91 8.50 5.34
C SER A 282 6.11 7.82 3.99
N PHE A 283 5.19 8.04 3.05
CA PHE A 283 5.32 7.58 1.67
C PHE A 283 6.12 8.53 0.77
N VAL A 284 6.43 9.74 1.23
CA VAL A 284 7.27 10.68 0.46
C VAL A 284 8.72 10.19 0.52
N PRO A 285 9.39 9.91 -0.62
CA PRO A 285 10.80 9.55 -0.61
C PRO A 285 11.70 10.70 -0.13
N ASP A 286 12.83 10.37 0.49
CA ASP A 286 13.77 11.36 1.04
C ASP A 286 14.18 12.45 0.03
N GLU A 287 14.38 12.10 -1.24
CA GLU A 287 14.74 13.06 -2.30
C GLU A 287 13.65 14.09 -2.60
N TYR A 288 12.41 13.82 -2.22
CA TYR A 288 11.27 14.74 -2.39
C TYR A 288 10.93 15.51 -1.12
N TYR A 289 11.42 15.07 0.04
CA TYR A 289 10.89 15.49 1.35
C TYR A 289 11.03 16.99 1.61
N GLU A 290 12.21 17.59 1.40
CA GLU A 290 12.40 19.03 1.63
C GLU A 290 11.53 19.89 0.71
N GLY A 291 11.43 19.53 -0.57
CA GLY A 291 10.53 20.20 -1.51
C GLY A 291 9.06 20.05 -1.14
N ALA A 292 8.69 18.89 -0.60
CA ALA A 292 7.33 18.64 -0.13
C ALA A 292 6.96 19.51 1.08
N LYS A 293 7.85 19.67 2.07
CA LYS A 293 7.63 20.58 3.21
C LYS A 293 7.37 22.02 2.75
N GLU A 294 8.17 22.51 1.80
CA GLU A 294 8.00 23.85 1.23
C GLU A 294 6.68 23.98 0.46
N PHE A 295 6.38 23.02 -0.44
CA PHE A 295 5.19 23.06 -1.27
C PHE A 295 3.90 22.93 -0.45
N MET A 296 3.86 22.02 0.53
CA MET A 296 2.72 21.81 1.43
C MET A 296 2.60 22.92 2.48
N ARG A 297 3.54 23.88 2.48
CA ARG A 297 3.51 25.10 3.33
C ARG A 297 3.44 24.80 4.82
N LEU A 298 4.21 23.82 5.29
CA LEU A 298 4.30 23.53 6.71
C LEU A 298 4.84 24.74 7.47
N ASP A 299 4.18 25.11 8.57
CA ASP A 299 4.51 26.29 9.39
C ASP A 299 4.98 25.85 10.78
N GLU A 300 6.25 26.13 11.11
CA GLU A 300 6.86 25.81 12.40
C GLU A 300 6.11 26.40 13.60
N ASN A 301 5.43 27.57 13.42
CA ASN A 301 4.75 28.21 14.53
C ASN A 301 3.43 27.53 14.91
N THR A 302 2.78 26.85 13.97
CA THR A 302 1.46 26.21 14.16
C THR A 302 1.52 24.70 14.05
N GLN A 303 2.57 24.15 13.43
CA GLN A 303 2.73 22.73 13.13
C GLN A 303 4.10 22.18 13.58
N GLY A 304 4.80 22.84 14.49
CA GLY A 304 6.15 22.45 14.91
C GLY A 304 6.22 21.00 15.41
N VAL A 305 5.23 20.53 16.18
CA VAL A 305 5.17 19.15 16.66
C VAL A 305 4.96 18.15 15.51
N LEU A 306 4.12 18.49 14.54
CA LEU A 306 3.92 17.69 13.34
C LEU A 306 5.22 17.60 12.54
N ILE A 307 5.91 18.73 12.33
CA ILE A 307 7.19 18.77 11.61
C ILE A 307 8.24 17.91 12.31
N ASP A 308 8.36 17.98 13.64
CA ASP A 308 9.29 17.14 14.41
C ASP A 308 9.04 15.64 14.19
N LYS A 309 7.77 15.21 14.13
CA LYS A 309 7.39 13.81 13.81
C LYS A 309 7.81 13.43 12.39
N LEU A 310 7.51 14.29 11.41
CA LEU A 310 7.87 14.06 10.01
C LEU A 310 9.39 13.98 9.83
N ASP A 311 10.14 14.92 10.41
CA ASP A 311 11.59 14.98 10.36
C ASP A 311 12.21 13.74 11.02
N PHE A 312 11.69 13.30 12.18
CA PHE A 312 12.16 12.07 12.81
C PHE A 312 11.97 10.85 11.90
N TYR A 313 10.79 10.70 11.29
CA TYR A 313 10.55 9.57 10.38
C TYR A 313 11.51 9.61 9.18
N HIS A 314 11.62 10.76 8.49
CA HIS A 314 12.44 10.86 7.29
C HIS A 314 13.94 10.73 7.57
N TYR A 315 14.46 11.39 8.60
CA TYR A 315 15.90 11.36 8.85
C TYR A 315 16.36 10.17 9.68
N GLU A 316 15.52 9.67 10.59
CA GLU A 316 15.91 8.64 11.56
C GLU A 316 15.31 7.25 11.24
N VAL A 317 14.30 7.15 10.39
CA VAL A 317 13.70 5.88 9.99
C VAL A 317 13.93 5.60 8.51
N GLN A 318 13.31 6.34 7.59
CA GLN A 318 13.45 6.10 6.14
C GLN A 318 14.88 6.35 5.66
N GLY A 319 15.50 7.46 6.05
CA GLY A 319 16.90 7.79 5.75
C GLY A 319 17.92 6.84 6.40
N LYS A 320 17.48 5.97 7.34
CA LYS A 320 18.28 4.92 7.97
C LYS A 320 17.88 3.51 7.53
N ALA A 321 17.04 3.36 6.52
CA ALA A 321 16.54 2.06 6.07
C ALA A 321 17.68 1.06 5.78
N GLU A 322 18.77 1.52 5.17
CA GLU A 322 19.96 0.67 4.94
C GLU A 322 20.58 0.16 6.24
N GLU A 323 20.77 1.04 7.22
CA GLU A 323 21.33 0.69 8.52
C GLU A 323 20.41 -0.29 9.27
N LEU A 324 19.10 -0.02 9.25
CA LEU A 324 18.09 -0.84 9.93
C LEU A 324 17.99 -2.24 9.31
N LEU A 325 17.87 -2.36 7.99
CA LEU A 325 17.75 -3.64 7.30
C LEU A 325 19.02 -4.50 7.43
N LYS A 326 20.21 -3.90 7.25
CA LYS A 326 21.48 -4.60 7.43
C LYS A 326 21.73 -4.93 8.89
N GLY A 327 21.33 -4.06 9.82
CA GLY A 327 21.44 -4.28 11.26
C GLY A 327 20.57 -5.45 11.72
N ALA A 328 19.33 -5.56 11.26
CA ALA A 328 18.44 -6.68 11.56
C ALA A 328 19.05 -8.01 11.11
N LYS A 329 19.54 -8.08 9.87
CA LYS A 329 20.24 -9.27 9.37
C LYS A 329 21.49 -9.61 10.19
N ALA A 330 22.28 -8.61 10.54
CA ALA A 330 23.51 -8.80 11.32
C ALA A 330 23.23 -9.27 12.77
N SER A 331 22.06 -8.93 13.33
CA SER A 331 21.63 -9.39 14.66
C SER A 331 20.99 -10.77 14.66
N GLY A 332 20.84 -11.42 13.50
CA GLY A 332 20.36 -12.79 13.37
C GLY A 332 18.88 -12.91 12.97
N THR A 333 18.20 -11.81 12.66
CA THR A 333 16.84 -11.85 12.11
C THR A 333 16.90 -12.25 10.63
N ASN A 334 16.10 -13.23 10.23
CA ASN A 334 15.91 -13.61 8.83
C ASN A 334 15.09 -12.51 8.13
N VAL A 335 15.70 -11.74 7.22
CA VAL A 335 15.03 -10.64 6.52
C VAL A 335 14.84 -10.99 5.05
N TYR A 336 13.58 -10.89 4.59
CA TYR A 336 13.18 -11.15 3.20
C TYR A 336 12.38 -9.96 2.65
N ILE A 337 12.61 -9.60 1.40
CA ILE A 337 11.91 -8.53 0.70
C ILE A 337 11.30 -9.08 -0.59
N LEU A 338 10.01 -8.86 -0.79
CA LEU A 338 9.31 -9.19 -2.03
C LEU A 338 8.78 -7.90 -2.65
N ALA A 339 9.13 -7.64 -3.90
CA ALA A 339 8.72 -6.46 -4.65
C ALA A 339 8.03 -6.87 -5.96
N GLY A 340 6.78 -6.50 -6.12
CA GLY A 340 6.02 -6.69 -7.35
C GLY A 340 6.52 -5.78 -8.47
N TYR A 341 6.38 -6.20 -9.71
CA TYR A 341 6.69 -5.38 -10.89
C TYR A 341 5.85 -5.75 -12.10
N ASN A 342 5.94 -4.95 -13.16
CA ASN A 342 5.24 -5.08 -14.42
C ASN A 342 3.74 -4.69 -14.38
N ILE A 343 3.29 -4.00 -13.34
CA ILE A 343 1.92 -3.49 -13.22
C ILE A 343 1.92 -1.98 -13.38
N GLN A 344 0.92 -1.46 -14.11
CA GLN A 344 0.72 -0.03 -14.25
C GLN A 344 0.17 0.55 -12.95
N ARG A 345 0.76 1.66 -12.51
CA ARG A 345 0.28 2.40 -11.34
C ARG A 345 -0.73 3.49 -11.71
N THR A 346 -1.35 4.08 -10.70
CA THR A 346 -2.29 5.21 -10.83
C THR A 346 -1.65 6.37 -11.58
N PRO A 347 -2.19 6.82 -12.72
CA PRO A 347 -1.59 7.82 -13.58
C PRO A 347 -1.98 9.26 -13.19
N LEU A 348 -1.75 9.63 -11.94
CA LEU A 348 -2.01 10.98 -11.39
C LEU A 348 -0.75 11.84 -11.27
N VAL A 349 0.40 11.34 -11.69
CA VAL A 349 1.70 12.00 -11.65
C VAL A 349 2.58 11.51 -12.81
N THR A 350 3.69 12.20 -13.10
CA THR A 350 4.60 11.81 -14.19
C THR A 350 5.24 10.45 -13.98
N ALA A 351 5.40 10.05 -12.71
CA ALA A 351 5.97 8.77 -12.30
C ALA A 351 5.09 7.54 -12.62
N TYR A 352 3.94 7.70 -13.27
CA TYR A 352 3.13 6.57 -13.75
C TYR A 352 3.90 5.63 -14.68
N LYS A 353 5.01 6.10 -15.26
CA LYS A 353 5.90 5.32 -16.11
C LYS A 353 6.80 4.35 -15.37
N ASN A 354 6.96 4.54 -14.05
CA ASN A 354 7.80 3.65 -13.26
C ASN A 354 7.24 2.23 -13.24
N ASN A 355 8.12 1.26 -13.21
CA ASN A 355 7.74 -0.12 -12.90
C ASN A 355 7.22 -0.21 -11.48
N SER A 356 6.13 -0.94 -11.26
CA SER A 356 5.44 -1.01 -9.98
C SER A 356 4.63 -2.30 -9.82
N ASP A 357 4.06 -2.48 -8.64
CA ASP A 357 3.03 -3.48 -8.30
C ASP A 357 1.60 -2.93 -8.46
N GLY A 358 1.45 -1.78 -9.13
CA GLY A 358 0.21 -1.02 -9.28
C GLY A 358 0.09 0.17 -8.31
N THR A 359 0.78 0.14 -7.18
CA THR A 359 0.70 1.16 -6.12
C THR A 359 2.08 1.69 -5.72
N VAL A 360 3.03 0.83 -5.40
CA VAL A 360 4.40 1.19 -5.00
C VAL A 360 5.38 0.92 -6.13
N ASP A 361 6.27 1.87 -6.39
CA ASP A 361 7.34 1.68 -7.37
C ASP A 361 8.27 0.53 -6.95
N THR A 362 8.55 -0.36 -7.89
CA THR A 362 9.41 -1.53 -7.64
C THR A 362 10.77 -1.13 -7.07
N MET A 363 11.35 0.00 -7.51
CA MET A 363 12.62 0.50 -7.02
C MET A 363 12.59 0.84 -5.52
N TYR A 364 11.49 1.38 -5.02
CA TYR A 364 11.34 1.73 -3.60
C TYR A 364 10.94 0.52 -2.76
N ALA A 365 10.04 -0.34 -3.28
CA ALA A 365 9.63 -1.56 -2.60
C ALA A 365 10.79 -2.56 -2.43
N SER A 366 11.69 -2.63 -3.41
CA SER A 366 12.88 -3.49 -3.37
C SER A 366 14.05 -2.90 -2.57
N ALA A 367 13.85 -1.74 -1.94
CA ALA A 367 14.90 -1.00 -1.25
C ALA A 367 16.11 -0.71 -2.16
N GLY A 368 15.89 -0.12 -3.34
CA GLY A 368 16.91 0.45 -4.21
C GLY A 368 17.24 -0.33 -5.50
N GLY A 369 16.43 -1.30 -5.90
CA GLY A 369 16.60 -1.99 -7.19
C GLY A 369 16.51 -1.02 -8.38
N THR A 370 17.45 -1.10 -9.33
CA THR A 370 17.36 -0.33 -10.57
C THR A 370 16.35 -0.98 -11.52
N CYS A 371 15.36 -0.19 -11.95
CA CYS A 371 14.28 -0.67 -12.81
C CYS A 371 14.20 0.14 -14.11
N ALA A 372 13.94 -0.51 -15.24
CA ALA A 372 13.49 0.14 -16.45
C ALA A 372 12.05 0.66 -16.27
N TYR A 373 11.60 1.59 -17.09
CA TYR A 373 10.21 2.02 -17.10
C TYR A 373 9.28 0.87 -17.52
N LEU A 374 8.03 0.98 -17.15
CA LEU A 374 6.99 0.01 -17.51
C LEU A 374 6.93 -0.17 -19.04
N GLY A 375 7.00 -1.42 -19.49
CA GLY A 375 7.04 -1.76 -20.92
C GLY A 375 8.40 -1.56 -21.60
N GLU A 376 9.42 -1.10 -20.87
CA GLU A 376 10.79 -0.94 -21.38
C GLU A 376 11.74 -1.97 -20.75
N THR A 377 12.95 -2.03 -21.32
CA THR A 377 14.04 -2.86 -20.79
C THR A 377 15.27 -2.00 -20.51
N LEU A 378 16.12 -2.47 -19.62
CA LEU A 378 17.46 -1.89 -19.44
C LEU A 378 18.21 -1.88 -20.78
N PRO A 379 18.97 -0.82 -21.11
CA PRO A 379 19.71 -0.72 -22.37
C PRO A 379 20.51 -2.01 -22.69
N GLU A 380 20.67 -2.32 -23.99
CA GLU A 380 21.39 -3.54 -24.40
C GLU A 380 22.83 -3.60 -23.86
N ASP A 381 23.49 -2.44 -23.78
CA ASP A 381 24.85 -2.28 -23.26
C ASP A 381 24.90 -2.10 -21.73
N TYR A 382 23.74 -2.08 -21.05
CA TYR A 382 23.69 -1.98 -19.59
C TYR A 382 24.42 -3.12 -18.94
N LYS A 383 25.28 -2.77 -17.98
CA LYS A 383 26.04 -3.73 -17.17
C LYS A 383 25.59 -3.63 -15.73
N GLN A 384 25.42 -4.81 -15.13
CA GLN A 384 25.13 -4.92 -13.71
C GLN A 384 26.05 -4.01 -12.87
N ALA A 385 25.46 -3.24 -11.97
CA ALA A 385 26.17 -2.20 -11.24
C ALA A 385 27.15 -2.78 -10.22
N ASN A 386 26.71 -3.77 -9.40
CA ASN A 386 27.48 -4.34 -8.31
C ASN A 386 27.60 -5.88 -8.43
N TYR A 387 28.41 -6.51 -7.60
CA TYR A 387 28.51 -7.98 -7.42
C TYR A 387 28.66 -8.77 -8.73
N LYS A 388 29.72 -8.49 -9.50
CA LYS A 388 29.94 -9.04 -10.85
C LYS A 388 30.13 -10.55 -10.90
N ASP A 389 30.33 -11.21 -9.79
CA ASP A 389 30.51 -12.65 -9.61
C ASP A 389 29.16 -13.41 -9.56
N LYS A 390 28.06 -12.72 -9.36
CA LYS A 390 26.69 -13.26 -9.31
C LYS A 390 25.81 -12.56 -10.36
N LYS A 391 24.69 -13.19 -10.71
CA LYS A 391 23.77 -12.69 -11.74
C LYS A 391 22.55 -12.05 -11.07
N TYR A 392 22.43 -10.71 -11.17
CA TYR A 392 21.36 -9.92 -10.58
C TYR A 392 20.48 -9.18 -11.61
N ILE A 393 20.75 -9.33 -12.91
CA ILE A 393 19.87 -8.77 -13.96
C ILE A 393 18.78 -9.77 -14.25
N SER A 394 17.51 -9.31 -14.24
CA SER A 394 16.34 -10.13 -14.52
C SER A 394 16.40 -10.74 -15.94
N PRO A 395 15.81 -11.95 -16.14
CA PRO A 395 15.78 -12.60 -17.46
C PRO A 395 15.13 -11.74 -18.55
N ASP A 396 14.11 -10.96 -18.21
CA ASP A 396 13.41 -10.03 -19.09
C ASP A 396 14.11 -8.66 -19.21
N ARG A 397 15.27 -8.49 -18.55
CA ARG A 397 16.09 -7.27 -18.56
C ARG A 397 15.38 -6.00 -18.06
N VAL A 398 14.43 -6.15 -17.18
CA VAL A 398 13.70 -5.01 -16.57
C VAL A 398 14.42 -4.50 -15.31
N ILE A 399 15.10 -5.39 -14.57
CA ILE A 399 15.61 -5.11 -13.23
C ILE A 399 17.10 -5.47 -13.10
N ASP A 400 17.85 -4.60 -12.42
CA ASP A 400 19.16 -4.91 -11.81
C ASP A 400 19.01 -4.91 -10.29
N ALA A 401 18.91 -6.09 -9.71
CA ALA A 401 18.78 -6.28 -8.26
C ALA A 401 20.08 -6.03 -7.49
N SER A 402 21.22 -5.91 -8.16
CA SER A 402 22.52 -5.68 -7.48
C SER A 402 22.61 -4.34 -6.77
N THR A 403 21.67 -3.44 -7.03
CA THR A 403 21.59 -2.11 -6.40
C THR A 403 20.73 -2.07 -5.15
N CYS A 404 20.01 -3.15 -4.83
CA CYS A 404 19.22 -3.26 -3.60
C CYS A 404 20.09 -3.20 -2.35
N ILE A 405 19.53 -2.75 -1.24
CA ILE A 405 20.18 -2.77 0.09
C ILE A 405 20.53 -4.21 0.49
N LEU A 406 19.62 -5.18 0.26
CA LEU A 406 19.81 -6.60 0.54
C LEU A 406 19.60 -7.45 -0.74
N PRO A 407 20.52 -7.40 -1.73
CA PRO A 407 20.28 -8.00 -3.03
C PRO A 407 20.10 -9.52 -3.00
N GLU A 408 20.71 -10.22 -2.05
CA GLU A 408 20.57 -11.69 -1.91
C GLU A 408 19.27 -12.11 -1.20
N ASN A 409 18.54 -11.17 -0.61
CA ASN A 409 17.32 -11.42 0.15
C ASN A 409 16.13 -10.65 -0.40
N THR A 410 16.23 -10.17 -1.66
CA THR A 410 15.17 -9.44 -2.36
C THR A 410 14.70 -10.25 -3.56
N TRP A 411 13.43 -10.66 -3.54
CA TRP A 411 12.73 -11.31 -4.65
C TRP A 411 11.92 -10.30 -5.42
N PHE A 412 11.89 -10.45 -6.73
CA PHE A 412 11.08 -9.65 -7.63
C PHE A 412 10.01 -10.53 -8.24
N VAL A 413 8.75 -10.13 -8.05
CA VAL A 413 7.60 -10.94 -8.47
C VAL A 413 6.88 -10.23 -9.62
N LYS A 414 7.03 -10.77 -10.84
CA LYS A 414 6.35 -10.27 -12.03
C LYS A 414 4.85 -10.48 -11.93
N ASP A 415 4.08 -9.49 -12.35
CA ASP A 415 2.61 -9.51 -12.40
C ASP A 415 1.94 -9.71 -11.02
N MET A 416 2.65 -9.40 -9.92
CA MET A 416 2.11 -9.43 -8.57
C MET A 416 1.52 -8.05 -8.22
N LEU A 417 0.21 -8.02 -8.03
CA LEU A 417 -0.52 -6.83 -7.57
C LEU A 417 -0.21 -6.49 -6.12
N HIS A 418 -0.36 -5.20 -5.77
CA HIS A 418 0.05 -4.61 -4.50
C HIS A 418 -0.45 -5.36 -3.26
N CYS A 419 -1.74 -5.61 -3.16
CA CYS A 419 -2.37 -6.19 -1.96
C CYS A 419 -2.81 -7.64 -2.14
N THR A 420 -2.47 -8.29 -3.24
CA THR A 420 -2.87 -9.67 -3.45
C THR A 420 -1.98 -10.63 -2.67
N CYS A 421 -2.56 -11.20 -1.61
CA CYS A 421 -2.10 -12.46 -1.05
C CYS A 421 -2.89 -13.54 -1.77
N HIS A 422 -2.40 -14.06 -2.88
CA HIS A 422 -3.04 -15.21 -3.50
C HIS A 422 -2.90 -16.41 -2.57
N GLU A 423 -4.02 -17.01 -2.20
CA GLU A 423 -4.05 -18.40 -1.74
C GLU A 423 -3.26 -19.20 -2.79
N GLY A 424 -2.27 -20.00 -2.37
CA GLY A 424 -1.40 -20.75 -3.29
C GLY A 424 0.00 -20.21 -3.52
N HIS A 425 0.27 -18.94 -3.25
CA HIS A 425 1.65 -18.43 -3.16
C HIS A 425 2.28 -18.70 -1.78
N ASP A 426 1.55 -19.37 -0.91
CA ASP A 426 1.92 -19.59 0.49
C ASP A 426 3.18 -20.44 0.64
N ASP A 427 3.55 -21.27 -0.34
CA ASP A 427 4.72 -22.15 -0.24
C ASP A 427 6.03 -21.37 -0.04
N LEU A 428 6.23 -20.25 -0.74
CA LEU A 428 7.41 -19.41 -0.54
C LEU A 428 7.36 -18.69 0.83
N TYR A 429 6.20 -18.18 1.23
CA TYR A 429 6.05 -17.55 2.55
C TYR A 429 6.21 -18.57 3.68
N ARG A 430 5.66 -19.77 3.50
CA ARG A 430 5.84 -20.88 4.44
C ARG A 430 7.32 -21.23 4.56
N LEU A 431 8.02 -21.38 3.44
CA LEU A 431 9.46 -21.66 3.42
C LEU A 431 10.25 -20.55 4.15
N MET A 432 9.90 -19.26 3.92
CA MET A 432 10.54 -18.12 4.62
C MET A 432 10.28 -18.14 6.13
N HIS A 433 9.07 -18.50 6.55
CA HIS A 433 8.71 -18.55 7.96
C HIS A 433 9.29 -19.78 8.67
N GLU A 434 9.31 -20.95 8.03
CA GLU A 434 9.76 -22.21 8.65
C GLU A 434 11.28 -22.41 8.64
N SER A 435 12.02 -21.62 7.83
CA SER A 435 13.47 -21.77 7.73
C SER A 435 14.18 -21.28 9.01
N GLU A 436 14.91 -22.19 9.67
CA GLU A 436 15.72 -21.85 10.85
C GLU A 436 16.88 -20.90 10.52
N GLU A 437 17.49 -21.09 9.34
CA GLU A 437 18.57 -20.24 8.83
C GLU A 437 18.09 -19.42 7.63
N GLN A 438 18.54 -18.18 7.55
CA GLN A 438 18.24 -17.32 6.42
C GLN A 438 18.83 -17.91 5.13
N PHE A 439 17.96 -18.19 4.16
CA PHE A 439 18.37 -18.55 2.80
C PHE A 439 18.38 -17.31 1.87
N THR A 440 18.93 -17.48 0.69
CA THR A 440 19.09 -16.41 -0.30
C THR A 440 18.37 -16.78 -1.61
N VAL A 441 18.25 -15.82 -2.51
CA VAL A 441 17.69 -15.98 -3.85
C VAL A 441 18.43 -17.02 -4.72
N PHE A 442 19.56 -17.57 -4.23
CA PHE A 442 20.38 -18.56 -4.94
C PHE A 442 20.27 -19.97 -4.39
N ASP A 443 19.56 -20.19 -3.28
CA ASP A 443 19.56 -21.48 -2.58
C ASP A 443 18.49 -22.45 -3.11
N TYR A 444 17.39 -21.91 -3.72
CA TYR A 444 16.31 -22.73 -4.25
C TYR A 444 16.07 -22.44 -5.73
N GLU A 445 16.19 -23.46 -6.60
CA GLU A 445 15.94 -23.33 -8.05
C GLU A 445 14.47 -23.05 -8.37
N GLU A 446 13.55 -23.45 -7.49
CA GLU A 446 12.11 -23.22 -7.62
C GLU A 446 11.75 -21.75 -7.33
N TYR A 447 12.50 -21.09 -6.45
CA TYR A 447 12.29 -19.70 -6.04
C TYR A 447 13.53 -18.83 -6.28
N PRO A 448 14.00 -18.69 -7.53
CA PRO A 448 15.12 -17.80 -7.84
C PRO A 448 14.70 -16.33 -7.61
N GLN A 449 15.65 -15.41 -7.70
CA GLN A 449 15.43 -13.98 -7.47
C GLN A 449 14.26 -13.37 -8.26
N PHE A 450 14.05 -13.85 -9.49
CA PHE A 450 13.02 -13.34 -10.40
C PHE A 450 11.99 -14.43 -10.64
N ILE A 451 10.84 -14.26 -10.03
CA ILE A 451 9.70 -15.16 -10.10
C ILE A 451 8.50 -14.44 -10.71
N GLN A 452 7.53 -15.18 -11.15
CA GLN A 452 6.28 -14.67 -11.70
C GLN A 452 5.11 -15.35 -11.00
N SER A 453 4.03 -14.61 -10.78
CA SER A 453 2.77 -15.17 -10.30
C SER A 453 2.11 -15.98 -11.41
N ASP A 454 1.98 -17.29 -11.19
CA ASP A 454 1.16 -18.17 -12.03
C ASP A 454 -0.22 -18.32 -11.38
N VAL A 455 -1.14 -17.47 -11.79
CA VAL A 455 -2.49 -17.38 -11.21
C VAL A 455 -3.33 -18.61 -11.52
N ILE A 456 -3.03 -19.33 -12.61
CA ILE A 456 -3.77 -20.54 -13.01
C ILE A 456 -3.44 -21.72 -12.08
N ASN A 457 -2.15 -21.86 -11.75
CA ASN A 457 -1.66 -22.91 -10.85
C ASN A 457 -1.51 -22.44 -9.41
N GLU A 458 -1.86 -21.18 -9.13
CA GLU A 458 -1.79 -20.55 -7.81
C GLU A 458 -0.42 -20.71 -7.13
N CYS A 459 0.68 -20.45 -7.88
CA CYS A 459 2.04 -20.59 -7.38
C CYS A 459 2.99 -19.55 -7.97
N PHE A 460 4.20 -19.47 -7.40
CA PHE A 460 5.28 -18.73 -8.01
C PHE A 460 6.12 -19.65 -8.91
N VAL A 461 6.47 -19.15 -10.11
CA VAL A 461 7.35 -19.85 -11.05
C VAL A 461 8.50 -18.92 -11.48
N PRO A 462 9.69 -19.45 -11.84
CA PRO A 462 10.77 -18.63 -12.39
C PRO A 462 10.33 -17.87 -13.63
N VAL A 463 10.69 -16.58 -13.74
CA VAL A 463 10.40 -15.74 -14.93
C VAL A 463 10.89 -16.44 -16.21
N GLY A 464 9.99 -16.52 -17.21
CA GLY A 464 10.24 -17.19 -18.50
C GLY A 464 9.98 -18.70 -18.49
N LYS A 465 9.55 -19.29 -17.37
CA LYS A 465 9.09 -20.69 -17.30
C LYS A 465 7.57 -20.82 -17.17
N SER A 466 6.84 -19.69 -17.06
CA SER A 466 5.37 -19.69 -17.01
C SER A 466 4.78 -20.37 -18.25
N GLY A 467 3.64 -20.98 -18.06
CA GLY A 467 2.91 -21.87 -18.95
C GLY A 467 2.93 -21.60 -20.45
N THR A 468 2.33 -22.48 -21.22
CA THR A 468 2.32 -22.34 -22.69
C THR A 468 1.71 -20.99 -23.09
N PRO A 469 2.10 -20.40 -24.26
CA PRO A 469 1.50 -19.15 -24.76
C PRO A 469 -0.03 -19.17 -24.80
N LEU A 470 -0.63 -20.36 -24.96
CA LEU A 470 -2.08 -20.56 -24.92
C LEU A 470 -2.64 -20.41 -23.48
N GLN A 471 -1.94 -20.87 -22.46
CA GLN A 471 -2.36 -20.71 -21.06
C GLN A 471 -2.30 -19.25 -20.63
N ASN A 472 -1.23 -18.54 -21.01
CA ASN A 472 -1.11 -17.10 -20.77
C ASN A 472 -2.20 -16.30 -21.52
N ALA A 473 -2.48 -16.63 -22.79
CA ALA A 473 -3.55 -15.98 -23.56
C ALA A 473 -4.96 -16.27 -23.01
N LEU A 474 -5.18 -17.49 -22.48
CA LEU A 474 -6.45 -17.86 -21.83
C LEU A 474 -6.59 -17.18 -20.47
N TRP A 475 -5.50 -16.99 -19.74
CA TRP A 475 -5.50 -16.23 -18.49
C TRP A 475 -5.73 -14.75 -18.76
N GLU A 476 -5.01 -14.14 -19.71
CA GLU A 476 -5.27 -12.76 -20.16
C GLU A 476 -6.73 -12.60 -20.58
N ALA A 477 -7.27 -13.53 -21.37
CA ALA A 477 -8.67 -13.51 -21.77
C ALA A 477 -9.65 -13.72 -20.59
N SER A 478 -9.29 -14.47 -19.55
CA SER A 478 -10.15 -14.69 -18.36
C SER A 478 -10.12 -13.50 -17.40
N ASN A 479 -8.97 -12.79 -17.31
CA ASN A 479 -8.82 -11.58 -16.51
C ASN A 479 -9.27 -10.30 -17.22
N MET A 480 -9.35 -10.32 -18.55
CA MET A 480 -10.00 -9.26 -19.35
C MET A 480 -11.53 -9.22 -19.17
N THR A 481 -12.07 -10.05 -18.31
CA THR A 481 -13.49 -10.00 -17.93
C THR A 481 -13.78 -8.94 -16.87
N SER A 482 -13.41 -7.69 -17.13
CA SER A 482 -14.15 -6.59 -16.52
C SER A 482 -15.61 -6.68 -17.02
N MET A 483 -16.57 -6.29 -16.21
CA MET A 483 -18.01 -6.30 -16.58
C MET A 483 -18.23 -5.52 -17.88
N PHE A 484 -17.39 -4.57 -18.22
CA PHE A 484 -17.39 -3.79 -19.47
C PHE A 484 -17.01 -4.65 -20.69
N THR A 485 -16.00 -5.52 -20.59
CA THR A 485 -15.60 -6.45 -21.66
C THR A 485 -16.63 -7.57 -21.81
N ILE A 486 -17.23 -8.05 -20.70
CA ILE A 486 -18.36 -9.00 -20.77
C ILE A 486 -19.55 -8.34 -21.47
N MET A 487 -19.88 -7.10 -21.14
CA MET A 487 -20.94 -6.36 -21.84
C MET A 487 -20.61 -6.11 -23.31
N GLN A 488 -19.39 -5.73 -23.66
CA GLN A 488 -18.98 -5.60 -25.07
C GLN A 488 -19.02 -6.95 -25.78
N LEU A 489 -18.51 -8.02 -25.20
CA LEU A 489 -18.59 -9.37 -25.78
C LEU A 489 -20.05 -9.83 -25.93
N ILE A 490 -20.91 -9.56 -24.95
CA ILE A 490 -22.34 -9.85 -25.03
C ILE A 490 -23.01 -9.00 -26.11
N VAL A 491 -22.71 -7.71 -26.18
CA VAL A 491 -23.27 -6.82 -27.22
C VAL A 491 -22.76 -7.23 -28.61
N THR A 492 -21.47 -7.53 -28.77
CA THR A 492 -20.90 -8.02 -30.05
C THR A 492 -21.49 -9.38 -30.42
N PHE A 493 -21.63 -10.32 -29.49
CA PHE A 493 -22.26 -11.61 -29.72
C PHE A 493 -23.73 -11.45 -30.16
N PHE A 494 -24.50 -10.59 -29.50
CA PHE A 494 -25.90 -10.32 -29.91
C PHE A 494 -25.97 -9.56 -31.22
N GLN A 495 -25.01 -8.69 -31.54
CA GLN A 495 -24.96 -8.02 -32.86
C GLN A 495 -24.62 -9.03 -33.96
N GLU A 496 -23.63 -9.90 -33.78
CA GLU A 496 -23.29 -10.94 -34.75
C GLU A 496 -24.41 -11.99 -34.88
N PHE A 497 -25.02 -12.37 -33.77
CA PHE A 497 -26.17 -13.28 -33.77
C PHE A 497 -27.41 -12.66 -34.47
N TYR A 498 -27.65 -11.36 -34.26
CA TYR A 498 -28.68 -10.62 -34.97
C TYR A 498 -28.41 -10.54 -36.49
N VAL A 499 -27.19 -10.24 -36.89
CA VAL A 499 -26.75 -10.23 -38.30
C VAL A 499 -26.88 -11.63 -38.91
N TRP A 500 -26.54 -12.69 -38.16
CA TRP A 500 -26.72 -14.07 -38.63
C TRP A 500 -28.22 -14.51 -38.73
N MET A 501 -29.08 -13.96 -37.90
CA MET A 501 -30.53 -14.27 -37.95
C MET A 501 -31.30 -13.48 -39.02
N VAL A 502 -30.84 -12.31 -39.42
CA VAL A 502 -31.54 -11.39 -40.35
C VAL A 502 -30.90 -11.39 -41.75
N GLY A 503 -29.72 -11.94 -41.92
CA GLY A 503 -29.04 -12.13 -43.21
C GLY A 503 -29.15 -13.54 -43.71
#